data_34bc8fdc6bc0006a14a8d895d05a0ce3
#
_entry.id   34bc8fdc6bc0006a14a8d895d05a0ce3
#
_cell.length_a   1.000
_cell.length_b   1.000
_cell.length_c   1.000
_cell.angle_alpha   90.00
_cell.angle_beta   90.00
_cell.angle_gamma   90.00
#
_symmetry.space_group_name_H-M   'P 1'
#
loop_
_entity.id
_entity.type
_entity.pdbx_description
1 polymer ?
#
loop_
_entity_poly.entity_id
_entity_poly.type
_entity_poly.pdbx_seq_one_letter_code
_entity_poly.pdbx_strand_id
1 'polypeptide(L)'
;MKKFLKKMLAAGVTAACLFMPVNSQVEAAIERNPVQVTNARWYPAYHIAPYAGWANDPNGFCTYKGEYHFFYQHYPYATHWGPMHWGHVVSKDLVHWENLPVALEPDHIYDASGGCFSGSGIEKDGKLYLIYTGHVDLPVISKDYADRIESQNVAVSSDGVNFEKIAENPVIYAPQNDDISQSDFRDPKVWEHNGKYYLLVGSRTPTVDPAGTEAQGQIVMFESNNLINWKYKNIIARAEGNQGFMWECPNFATIDGTDVLIFSPQGVKPEGNKFLNWHQSVYMLGNMNYNTGTFTHGNFELLDYGFDFYAPQVTQALDGRTIMIGWLDMWAGKFPEDTDGWACQMTVPRELHVVNNKLISVPIEELESLRTSEVSYQNCKLTKKSSLKNISGDVGELLATIDTENSFDIELRCGGSEKTVFSYDAKTNIFKINRDKSGASIPTAGYREVKLEPNDEINLRFFLDRSSIEVFINDGEAVMSTRVYPKSTSTGINFVPRGGTMNIKEVTFYKLAEGFPQPKVKAKAK
;
A
#
# COMPACT_ATOMS: atom_id res chain seq x y z
N MET A 1 -1.68 31.31 36.62
CA MET A 1 -1.57 29.89 37.01
C MET A 1 -1.30 28.98 35.80
N LYS A 2 -2.05 29.06 34.66
CA LYS A 2 -1.81 28.23 33.46
C LYS A 2 -0.45 28.39 32.77
N LYS A 3 0.17 29.58 32.77
CA LYS A 3 1.51 29.81 32.20
C LYS A 3 2.65 29.26 33.07
N PHE A 4 2.42 29.10 34.36
CA PHE A 4 3.43 28.55 35.29
C PHE A 4 3.48 27.02 35.21
N LEU A 5 2.33 26.37 35.01
CA LEU A 5 2.23 24.92 34.78
C LEU A 5 2.90 24.50 33.45
N LYS A 6 2.70 25.27 32.35
CA LYS A 6 3.38 24.98 31.06
C LYS A 6 4.91 25.02 31.13
N LYS A 7 5.50 25.89 31.97
CA LYS A 7 6.96 25.92 32.17
C LYS A 7 7.50 24.78 33.04
N MET A 8 6.70 24.23 33.93
CA MET A 8 7.10 23.07 34.73
C MET A 8 7.00 21.77 33.93
N LEU A 9 6.06 21.64 32.95
CA LEU A 9 5.98 20.47 32.09
C LEU A 9 7.16 20.37 31.10
N ALA A 10 7.60 21.52 30.53
CA ALA A 10 8.79 21.53 29.66
C ALA A 10 10.09 21.18 30.43
N ALA A 11 10.16 21.53 31.70
CA ALA A 11 11.26 21.13 32.58
C ALA A 11 11.13 19.69 33.11
N GLY A 12 9.88 19.19 33.23
CA GLY A 12 9.59 17.84 33.73
C GLY A 12 9.95 16.73 32.73
N VAL A 13 9.74 16.96 31.42
CA VAL A 13 10.10 15.99 30.39
C VAL A 13 11.63 15.87 30.26
N THR A 14 12.37 16.98 30.37
CA THR A 14 13.83 16.95 30.36
C THR A 14 14.43 16.33 31.65
N ALA A 15 13.73 16.43 32.79
CA ALA A 15 14.20 15.86 34.07
C ALA A 15 13.81 14.36 34.19
N ALA A 16 12.71 13.91 33.59
CA ALA A 16 12.31 12.48 33.59
C ALA A 16 13.28 11.62 32.76
N CYS A 17 13.87 12.19 31.71
CA CYS A 17 14.93 11.51 30.96
C CYS A 17 16.27 11.43 31.69
N LEU A 18 16.49 12.26 32.74
CA LEU A 18 17.75 12.35 33.47
C LEU A 18 17.77 11.57 34.81
N PHE A 19 16.64 11.04 35.27
CA PHE A 19 16.51 10.35 36.55
C PHE A 19 15.82 8.99 36.50
N MET A 20 15.75 8.33 35.33
CA MET A 20 15.52 6.91 35.37
C MET A 20 16.83 6.24 35.82
N PRO A 21 16.82 5.45 36.92
CA PRO A 21 17.97 4.61 37.19
C PRO A 21 18.12 3.71 35.95
N VAL A 22 19.28 3.75 35.36
CA VAL A 22 19.72 2.74 34.37
C VAL A 22 19.86 1.43 35.16
N ASN A 23 18.74 0.84 35.55
CA ASN A 23 18.66 -0.57 35.71
C ASN A 23 18.55 -1.11 34.28
N SER A 24 19.68 -1.14 33.61
CA SER A 24 19.91 -2.01 32.48
C SER A 24 19.88 -3.46 32.98
N GLN A 25 18.74 -3.98 33.32
CA GLN A 25 18.41 -5.29 32.85
C GLN A 25 18.22 -5.09 31.33
N VAL A 26 19.32 -5.21 30.59
CA VAL A 26 19.31 -5.77 29.27
C VAL A 26 18.51 -7.06 29.49
N GLU A 27 17.20 -7.05 29.20
CA GLU A 27 16.50 -8.29 28.93
C GLU A 27 17.37 -8.94 27.89
N ALA A 28 18.01 -10.04 28.28
CA ALA A 28 18.81 -10.83 27.36
C ALA A 28 17.93 -10.99 26.13
N ALA A 29 18.40 -10.50 25.00
CA ALA A 29 17.64 -10.54 23.76
C ALA A 29 17.15 -11.97 23.64
N ILE A 30 15.86 -12.20 23.82
CA ILE A 30 15.26 -13.51 23.61
C ILE A 30 15.59 -13.77 22.16
N GLU A 31 16.46 -14.74 21.90
CA GLU A 31 16.90 -15.10 20.56
C GLU A 31 15.63 -15.55 19.80
N ARG A 32 14.95 -14.59 19.19
CA ARG A 32 13.72 -14.83 18.43
C ARG A 32 14.15 -15.38 17.08
N ASN A 33 13.90 -16.67 16.87
CA ASN A 33 14.11 -17.25 15.57
C ASN A 33 13.03 -16.77 14.60
N PRO A 34 13.39 -16.26 13.41
CA PRO A 34 12.42 -15.91 12.40
C PRO A 34 11.50 -17.08 12.07
N VAL A 35 10.23 -16.79 11.82
CA VAL A 35 9.29 -17.82 11.36
C VAL A 35 9.68 -18.35 10.00
N GLN A 36 9.19 -19.52 9.65
CA GLN A 36 9.51 -20.18 8.39
C GLN A 36 8.23 -20.57 7.67
N VAL A 37 8.24 -20.46 6.35
CA VAL A 37 7.11 -20.92 5.53
C VAL A 37 7.02 -22.44 5.61
N THR A 38 5.84 -22.91 5.97
CA THR A 38 5.52 -24.36 6.11
C THR A 38 4.66 -24.87 4.96
N ASN A 39 4.02 -23.95 4.21
CA ASN A 39 3.22 -24.24 3.03
C ASN A 39 3.21 -23.03 2.10
N ALA A 40 3.42 -23.24 0.80
CA ALA A 40 3.45 -22.20 -0.21
C ALA A 40 2.21 -22.21 -1.14
N ARG A 41 1.12 -22.88 -0.72
CA ARG A 41 -0.08 -23.06 -1.57
C ARG A 41 -0.67 -21.77 -2.12
N TRP A 42 -0.56 -20.66 -1.39
CA TRP A 42 -1.05 -19.33 -1.75
C TRP A 42 0.06 -18.29 -1.91
N TYR A 43 1.32 -18.70 -1.71
CA TYR A 43 2.47 -17.81 -1.86
C TYR A 43 2.55 -17.31 -3.31
N PRO A 44 2.63 -15.99 -3.53
CA PRO A 44 2.49 -15.44 -4.88
C PRO A 44 3.62 -15.86 -5.80
N ALA A 45 3.31 -15.96 -7.09
CA ALA A 45 4.27 -16.29 -8.13
C ALA A 45 5.09 -15.07 -8.57
N TYR A 46 4.47 -13.89 -8.61
CA TYR A 46 5.11 -12.67 -9.14
C TYR A 46 4.83 -11.40 -8.32
N HIS A 47 3.94 -11.43 -7.34
CA HIS A 47 3.78 -10.31 -6.42
C HIS A 47 4.85 -10.36 -5.32
N ILE A 48 5.28 -9.18 -4.86
CA ILE A 48 6.19 -9.08 -3.71
C ILE A 48 5.46 -9.54 -2.45
N ALA A 49 6.10 -10.42 -1.67
CA ALA A 49 5.62 -10.89 -0.38
C ALA A 49 6.79 -11.03 0.60
N PRO A 50 6.56 -11.07 1.93
CA PRO A 50 7.64 -11.35 2.86
C PRO A 50 8.13 -12.77 2.65
N TYR A 51 9.46 -12.98 2.70
CA TYR A 51 10.02 -14.33 2.61
C TYR A 51 9.42 -15.29 3.65
N ALA A 52 9.11 -14.77 4.84
CA ALA A 52 8.31 -15.38 5.91
C ALA A 52 7.86 -14.27 6.86
N GLY A 53 6.92 -14.54 7.76
CA GLY A 53 6.43 -13.57 8.72
C GLY A 53 5.39 -12.61 8.11
N TRP A 54 5.30 -11.42 8.67
CA TRP A 54 4.31 -10.41 8.33
C TRP A 54 4.88 -9.33 7.39
N ALA A 55 4.04 -8.82 6.48
CA ALA A 55 4.31 -7.57 5.76
C ALA A 55 3.06 -6.68 5.71
N ASN A 56 3.24 -5.36 5.74
CA ASN A 56 2.21 -4.38 5.42
C ASN A 56 2.79 -3.28 4.52
N ASP A 57 2.68 -2.04 4.84
CA ASP A 57 2.95 -0.89 3.97
C ASP A 57 4.22 -1.01 3.11
N PRO A 58 4.15 -0.70 1.81
CA PRO A 58 5.31 -0.31 1.02
C PRO A 58 6.13 0.79 1.68
N ASN A 59 7.44 0.69 1.61
CA ASN A 59 8.38 1.67 2.15
C ASN A 59 9.53 1.92 1.21
N GLY A 60 10.14 3.08 1.30
CA GLY A 60 11.44 3.36 0.69
C GLY A 60 11.53 3.11 -0.80
N PHE A 61 10.40 3.01 -1.53
CA PHE A 61 10.39 2.72 -2.96
C PHE A 61 11.12 3.82 -3.74
N CYS A 62 12.28 3.49 -4.30
CA CYS A 62 13.18 4.43 -4.95
C CYS A 62 14.11 3.74 -5.95
N THR A 63 14.82 4.55 -6.73
CA THR A 63 15.92 4.09 -7.60
C THR A 63 17.27 4.39 -6.94
N TYR A 64 18.22 3.47 -7.03
CA TYR A 64 19.57 3.65 -6.55
C TYR A 64 20.55 2.82 -7.38
N LYS A 65 21.63 3.44 -7.89
CA LYS A 65 22.66 2.80 -8.73
C LYS A 65 22.12 2.00 -9.93
N GLY A 66 21.00 2.45 -10.51
CA GLY A 66 20.38 1.83 -11.68
C GLY A 66 19.50 0.61 -11.35
N GLU A 67 19.16 0.40 -10.11
CA GLU A 67 18.23 -0.62 -9.65
C GLU A 67 17.06 0.02 -8.88
N TYR A 68 15.92 -0.68 -8.85
CA TYR A 68 14.76 -0.34 -8.04
C TYR A 68 14.88 -1.01 -6.70
N HIS A 69 14.91 -0.22 -5.63
CA HIS A 69 14.86 -0.69 -4.26
C HIS A 69 13.44 -0.53 -3.74
N PHE A 70 12.91 -1.59 -3.17
CA PHE A 70 11.59 -1.60 -2.57
C PHE A 70 11.69 -2.21 -1.18
N PHE A 71 11.19 -1.47 -0.20
CA PHE A 71 11.14 -1.91 1.18
C PHE A 71 9.68 -2.07 1.59
N TYR A 72 9.45 -2.74 2.70
CA TYR A 72 8.11 -2.91 3.25
C TYR A 72 8.17 -3.09 4.76
N GLN A 73 7.11 -2.68 5.43
CA GLN A 73 6.93 -2.99 6.85
C GLN A 73 6.97 -4.49 7.04
N HIS A 74 7.80 -4.96 7.95
CA HIS A 74 8.09 -6.38 8.13
C HIS A 74 8.19 -6.76 9.59
N TYR A 75 7.57 -7.90 9.97
CA TYR A 75 7.82 -8.54 11.25
C TYR A 75 8.27 -9.98 11.02
N PRO A 76 9.57 -10.31 11.17
CA PRO A 76 10.11 -11.61 10.81
C PRO A 76 9.77 -12.72 11.81
N TYR A 77 9.27 -12.39 13.00
CA TYR A 77 9.11 -13.34 14.11
C TYR A 77 7.67 -13.86 14.30
N ALA A 78 6.71 -13.34 13.56
CA ALA A 78 5.32 -13.81 13.56
C ALA A 78 4.62 -13.43 12.24
N THR A 79 3.46 -14.06 11.98
CA THR A 79 2.59 -13.77 10.82
C THR A 79 1.51 -12.74 11.15
N HIS A 80 1.73 -11.92 12.14
CA HIS A 80 0.90 -10.79 12.55
C HIS A 80 1.79 -9.59 12.87
N TRP A 81 1.20 -8.42 12.92
CA TRP A 81 1.89 -7.18 13.24
C TRP A 81 2.65 -7.27 14.58
N GLY A 82 3.85 -6.69 14.66
CA GLY A 82 4.71 -6.62 15.83
C GLY A 82 5.71 -5.47 15.68
N PRO A 83 6.75 -5.35 16.51
CA PRO A 83 7.76 -4.32 16.33
C PRO A 83 8.37 -4.34 14.94
N MET A 84 8.06 -3.29 14.15
CA MET A 84 8.32 -3.26 12.72
C MET A 84 9.81 -3.14 12.39
N HIS A 85 10.20 -3.93 11.41
CA HIS A 85 11.45 -3.89 10.67
C HIS A 85 11.15 -3.43 9.24
N TRP A 86 12.16 -3.16 8.44
CA TRP A 86 12.01 -2.99 7.00
C TRP A 86 12.57 -4.20 6.27
N GLY A 87 11.69 -4.99 5.65
CA GLY A 87 12.06 -5.98 4.65
C GLY A 87 12.54 -5.27 3.38
N HIS A 88 13.34 -5.94 2.54
CA HIS A 88 14.00 -5.30 1.42
C HIS A 88 14.07 -6.25 0.21
N VAL A 89 13.68 -5.75 -0.94
CA VAL A 89 13.84 -6.41 -2.25
C VAL A 89 14.40 -5.44 -3.28
N VAL A 90 15.09 -5.95 -4.28
CA VAL A 90 15.70 -5.18 -5.36
C VAL A 90 15.31 -5.77 -6.72
N SER A 91 15.17 -4.91 -7.74
CA SER A 91 14.88 -5.33 -9.11
C SER A 91 15.54 -4.40 -10.12
N LYS A 92 15.84 -4.92 -11.32
CA LYS A 92 16.30 -4.12 -12.48
C LYS A 92 15.16 -3.72 -13.41
N ASP A 93 14.01 -4.39 -13.29
CA ASP A 93 12.91 -4.28 -14.25
C ASP A 93 11.52 -4.19 -13.59
N LEU A 94 11.45 -4.01 -12.25
CA LEU A 94 10.20 -3.93 -11.49
C LEU A 94 9.39 -5.24 -11.44
N VAL A 95 9.84 -6.32 -12.05
CA VAL A 95 9.11 -7.57 -12.21
C VAL A 95 9.86 -8.74 -11.61
N HIS A 96 11.16 -8.83 -11.89
CA HIS A 96 12.04 -9.86 -11.32
C HIS A 96 12.75 -9.30 -10.09
N TRP A 97 12.29 -9.73 -8.92
CA TRP A 97 12.78 -9.23 -7.63
C TRP A 97 13.71 -10.20 -6.94
N GLU A 98 14.66 -9.70 -6.19
CA GLU A 98 15.55 -10.45 -5.34
C GLU A 98 15.42 -10.00 -3.89
N ASN A 99 15.36 -10.96 -2.94
CA ASN A 99 15.34 -10.64 -1.51
C ASN A 99 16.73 -10.21 -1.04
N LEU A 100 16.78 -9.11 -0.30
CA LEU A 100 17.95 -8.64 0.41
C LEU A 100 17.76 -8.80 1.93
N PRO A 101 18.83 -8.66 2.75
CA PRO A 101 18.70 -8.64 4.20
C PRO A 101 17.74 -7.55 4.68
N VAL A 102 17.19 -7.74 5.87
CA VAL A 102 16.41 -6.70 6.58
C VAL A 102 17.23 -5.41 6.65
N ALA A 103 16.66 -4.30 6.20
CA ALA A 103 17.37 -3.03 6.09
C ALA A 103 17.36 -2.23 7.40
N LEU A 104 16.26 -2.25 8.15
CA LEU A 104 16.11 -1.54 9.42
C LEU A 104 15.53 -2.48 10.48
N GLU A 105 16.10 -2.42 11.69
CA GLU A 105 15.64 -3.12 12.88
C GLU A 105 15.35 -2.12 14.00
N PRO A 106 14.42 -2.39 14.93
CA PRO A 106 14.12 -1.53 16.07
C PRO A 106 15.18 -1.70 17.18
N ASP A 107 16.31 -1.04 17.04
CA ASP A 107 17.50 -1.18 17.89
C ASP A 107 17.89 0.12 18.63
N HIS A 108 17.12 1.21 18.46
CA HIS A 108 17.35 2.49 19.11
C HIS A 108 16.18 2.91 19.99
N ILE A 109 16.44 3.81 20.96
CA ILE A 109 15.45 4.28 21.92
C ILE A 109 14.22 4.94 21.25
N TYR A 110 14.39 5.52 20.07
CA TYR A 110 13.32 6.20 19.32
C TYR A 110 12.51 5.27 18.42
N ASP A 111 12.81 3.97 18.37
CA ASP A 111 12.05 2.94 17.66
C ASP A 111 11.90 1.62 18.45
N ALA A 112 12.15 1.65 19.75
CA ALA A 112 12.35 0.45 20.58
C ALA A 112 11.08 -0.39 20.81
N SER A 113 9.88 0.18 20.80
CA SER A 113 8.65 -0.58 21.14
C SER A 113 7.77 -0.89 19.95
N GLY A 114 7.39 0.08 19.13
CA GLY A 114 6.58 -0.14 17.92
C GLY A 114 7.42 -0.47 16.70
N GLY A 115 8.64 0.02 16.66
CA GLY A 115 9.60 -0.30 15.60
C GLY A 115 9.90 0.84 14.64
N CYS A 116 10.50 0.45 13.51
CA CYS A 116 10.75 1.30 12.36
C CYS A 116 9.50 1.35 11.49
N PHE A 117 8.63 2.35 11.71
CA PHE A 117 7.40 2.55 10.94
C PHE A 117 7.69 3.04 9.53
N SER A 118 6.63 3.25 8.75
CA SER A 118 6.72 3.57 7.33
C SER A 118 7.52 4.84 7.03
N GLY A 119 8.01 4.93 5.81
CA GLY A 119 8.81 6.04 5.32
C GLY A 119 9.26 5.85 3.89
N SER A 120 10.19 6.67 3.41
CA SER A 120 10.61 6.74 2.01
C SER A 120 12.12 6.74 1.84
N GLY A 121 12.57 6.51 0.59
CA GLY A 121 13.99 6.53 0.21
C GLY A 121 14.32 7.61 -0.81
N ILE A 122 15.55 8.10 -0.78
CA ILE A 122 16.08 9.04 -1.77
C ILE A 122 17.59 8.88 -1.92
N GLU A 123 18.08 8.96 -3.16
CA GLU A 123 19.51 9.05 -3.43
C GLU A 123 20.00 10.49 -3.25
N LYS A 124 21.16 10.64 -2.59
CA LYS A 124 21.88 11.90 -2.50
C LYS A 124 23.39 11.65 -2.45
N ASP A 125 24.14 12.29 -3.35
CA ASP A 125 25.61 12.22 -3.40
C ASP A 125 26.16 10.78 -3.44
N GLY A 126 25.49 9.89 -4.20
CA GLY A 126 25.87 8.48 -4.35
C GLY A 126 25.58 7.60 -3.14
N LYS A 127 24.77 8.07 -2.19
CA LYS A 127 24.28 7.31 -1.03
C LYS A 127 22.77 7.24 -1.05
N LEU A 128 22.24 6.12 -0.57
CA LEU A 128 20.81 5.92 -0.35
C LEU A 128 20.44 6.32 1.08
N TYR A 129 19.53 7.27 1.20
CA TYR A 129 18.96 7.72 2.48
C TYR A 129 17.56 7.13 2.63
N LEU A 130 17.30 6.48 3.75
CA LEU A 130 15.97 6.08 4.18
C LEU A 130 15.52 7.03 5.29
N ILE A 131 14.35 7.64 5.13
CA ILE A 131 13.73 8.49 6.14
C ILE A 131 12.47 7.78 6.61
N TYR A 132 12.40 7.46 7.89
CA TYR A 132 11.38 6.59 8.47
C TYR A 132 10.87 7.14 9.81
N THR A 133 9.69 6.67 10.24
CA THR A 133 9.16 7.00 11.55
C THR A 133 9.65 6.01 12.59
N GLY A 134 10.30 6.49 13.63
CA GLY A 134 10.55 5.74 14.86
C GLY A 134 9.34 5.86 15.77
N HIS A 135 8.82 4.74 16.27
CA HIS A 135 7.64 4.66 17.11
C HIS A 135 7.97 4.10 18.48
N VAL A 136 7.54 4.81 19.50
CA VAL A 136 7.71 4.44 20.91
C VAL A 136 6.38 4.57 21.63
N ASP A 137 5.86 3.44 22.17
CA ASP A 137 4.72 3.44 23.06
C ASP A 137 5.10 4.04 24.41
N LEU A 138 4.22 4.88 24.95
CA LEU A 138 4.35 5.44 26.28
C LEU A 138 3.35 4.79 27.23
N PRO A 139 3.66 4.70 28.53
CA PRO A 139 2.67 4.31 29.52
C PRO A 139 1.48 5.27 29.46
N VAL A 140 0.26 4.73 29.32
CA VAL A 140 -0.97 5.53 29.36
C VAL A 140 -1.12 6.17 30.74
N ILE A 141 -0.87 7.47 30.81
CA ILE A 141 -0.94 8.25 32.08
C ILE A 141 -2.35 8.85 32.23
N SER A 142 -2.98 9.27 31.15
CA SER A 142 -4.38 9.72 31.09
C SER A 142 -4.88 9.76 29.66
N LYS A 143 -6.22 9.88 29.47
CA LYS A 143 -6.84 10.04 28.14
C LYS A 143 -6.42 11.35 27.42
N ASP A 144 -5.80 12.28 28.12
CA ASP A 144 -5.46 13.61 27.61
C ASP A 144 -3.97 13.75 27.25
N TYR A 145 -3.15 12.69 27.41
CA TYR A 145 -1.73 12.69 27.10
C TYR A 145 -1.44 11.75 25.91
N ALA A 146 -0.40 12.12 25.16
CA ALA A 146 0.14 11.26 24.11
C ALA A 146 0.49 9.88 24.68
N ASP A 147 -0.06 8.82 24.07
CA ASP A 147 0.22 7.43 24.41
C ASP A 147 1.43 6.87 23.64
N ARG A 148 2.03 7.69 22.79
CA ARG A 148 3.17 7.34 21.93
C ARG A 148 3.97 8.58 21.53
N ILE A 149 5.20 8.35 21.10
CA ILE A 149 6.04 9.34 20.42
C ILE A 149 6.35 8.79 19.03
N GLU A 150 6.07 9.59 18.01
CA GLU A 150 6.45 9.35 16.63
C GLU A 150 7.41 10.46 16.18
N SER A 151 8.61 10.05 15.72
CA SER A 151 9.66 10.96 15.27
C SER A 151 10.23 10.50 13.94
N GLN A 152 10.74 11.44 13.12
CA GLN A 152 11.34 11.05 11.86
C GLN A 152 12.83 10.87 12.02
N ASN A 153 13.36 9.79 11.43
CA ASN A 153 14.73 9.33 11.60
C ASN A 153 15.34 9.02 10.23
N VAL A 154 16.66 9.02 10.16
CA VAL A 154 17.41 8.79 8.92
C VAL A 154 18.36 7.62 9.11
N ALA A 155 18.39 6.73 8.11
CA ALA A 155 19.44 5.73 7.94
C ALA A 155 20.07 5.89 6.56
N VAL A 156 21.38 5.62 6.43
CA VAL A 156 22.15 5.88 5.22
C VAL A 156 22.94 4.64 4.81
N SER A 157 22.95 4.36 3.52
CA SER A 157 23.75 3.30 2.92
C SER A 157 24.61 3.82 1.76
N SER A 158 25.81 3.32 1.62
CA SER A 158 26.67 3.55 0.46
C SER A 158 26.67 2.40 -0.54
N ASP A 159 26.11 1.25 -0.16
CA ASP A 159 26.02 0.06 -1.02
C ASP A 159 24.58 -0.31 -1.40
N GLY A 160 23.58 0.28 -0.74
CA GLY A 160 22.16 -0.02 -0.94
C GLY A 160 21.67 -1.24 -0.15
N VAL A 161 22.53 -1.90 0.63
CA VAL A 161 22.21 -3.12 1.37
C VAL A 161 22.37 -2.93 2.88
N ASN A 162 23.48 -2.34 3.31
CA ASN A 162 23.79 -2.12 4.71
C ASN A 162 23.46 -0.66 5.09
N PHE A 163 22.56 -0.46 6.05
CA PHE A 163 22.11 0.84 6.47
C PHE A 163 22.57 1.15 7.89
N GLU A 164 23.07 2.37 8.10
CA GLU A 164 23.47 2.89 9.40
C GLU A 164 22.56 4.06 9.80
N LYS A 165 21.97 3.99 10.98
CA LYS A 165 21.18 5.09 11.57
C LYS A 165 22.14 6.21 11.99
N ILE A 166 21.84 7.45 11.58
CA ILE A 166 22.74 8.59 11.85
C ILE A 166 22.67 9.02 13.31
N ALA A 167 23.75 9.63 13.80
CA ALA A 167 23.86 10.07 15.21
C ALA A 167 22.93 11.25 15.54
N GLU A 168 22.50 12.02 14.55
CA GLU A 168 21.60 13.16 14.70
C GLU A 168 20.13 12.78 14.91
N ASN A 169 19.79 11.49 14.82
CA ASN A 169 18.42 11.02 15.02
C ASN A 169 17.93 11.27 16.46
N PRO A 170 16.65 11.61 16.64
CA PRO A 170 15.64 11.93 15.62
C PRO A 170 15.86 13.30 14.98
N VAL A 171 15.68 13.40 13.66
CA VAL A 171 15.85 14.65 12.90
C VAL A 171 14.60 15.53 12.87
N ILE A 172 13.39 14.96 13.07
CA ILE A 172 12.13 15.71 13.16
C ILE A 172 11.26 15.13 14.28
N TYR A 173 10.77 16.02 15.14
CA TYR A 173 9.61 15.78 16.01
C TYR A 173 8.41 16.56 15.51
N ALA A 174 7.21 16.18 15.94
CA ALA A 174 6.00 16.95 15.67
C ALA A 174 6.21 18.42 16.13
N PRO A 175 5.93 19.41 15.26
CA PRO A 175 6.05 20.80 15.63
C PRO A 175 5.19 21.14 16.86
N GLN A 176 5.70 22.00 17.74
CA GLN A 176 4.94 22.50 18.88
C GLN A 176 3.91 23.53 18.38
N ASN A 177 2.86 23.02 17.77
CA ASN A 177 1.78 23.77 17.14
C ASN A 177 0.46 23.21 17.67
N ASP A 178 -0.47 24.07 18.07
CA ASP A 178 -1.77 23.68 18.63
C ASP A 178 -2.67 22.97 17.57
N ASP A 179 -2.30 23.01 16.30
CA ASP A 179 -3.00 22.36 15.17
C ASP A 179 -2.44 20.98 14.78
N ILE A 180 -1.34 20.53 15.39
CA ILE A 180 -0.66 19.27 15.00
C ILE A 180 -0.61 18.32 16.19
N SER A 181 -1.07 17.07 15.98
CA SER A 181 -0.96 16.00 16.98
C SER A 181 0.48 15.71 17.33
N GLN A 182 0.76 15.51 18.62
CA GLN A 182 2.08 15.13 19.11
C GLN A 182 2.28 13.60 19.12
N SER A 183 1.22 12.83 18.92
CA SER A 183 1.21 11.36 18.97
C SER A 183 0.93 10.68 17.63
N ASP A 184 0.34 11.39 16.67
CA ASP A 184 0.09 10.88 15.33
C ASP A 184 0.84 11.76 14.32
N PHE A 185 2.07 11.34 14.00
CA PHE A 185 3.00 12.12 13.19
C PHE A 185 3.99 11.19 12.49
N ARG A 186 3.58 10.56 11.36
CA ARG A 186 4.28 9.42 10.75
C ARG A 186 4.30 9.40 9.23
N ASP A 187 5.04 8.44 8.67
CA ASP A 187 5.12 8.06 7.27
C ASP A 187 5.72 9.15 6.38
N PRO A 188 7.00 9.52 6.59
CA PRO A 188 7.64 10.61 5.84
C PRO A 188 7.85 10.24 4.37
N LYS A 189 7.41 11.12 3.46
CA LYS A 189 7.71 11.06 2.03
C LYS A 189 8.62 12.20 1.64
N VAL A 190 9.81 11.86 1.17
CA VAL A 190 10.85 12.81 0.71
C VAL A 190 10.94 12.87 -0.81
N TRP A 191 11.22 14.08 -1.34
CA TRP A 191 11.60 14.28 -2.74
C TRP A 191 12.49 15.52 -2.85
N GLU A 192 13.18 15.64 -3.98
CA GLU A 192 13.93 16.84 -4.35
C GLU A 192 13.13 17.72 -5.32
N HIS A 193 13.20 19.02 -5.14
CA HIS A 193 12.68 19.99 -6.10
C HIS A 193 13.57 21.25 -6.11
N ASN A 194 14.13 21.58 -7.28
CA ASN A 194 14.97 22.77 -7.48
C ASN A 194 16.14 22.89 -6.49
N GLY A 195 16.85 21.79 -6.23
CA GLY A 195 18.03 21.74 -5.36
C GLY A 195 17.73 21.83 -3.87
N LYS A 196 16.46 21.68 -3.47
CA LYS A 196 16.00 21.53 -2.08
C LYS A 196 15.27 20.22 -1.88
N TYR A 197 15.32 19.72 -0.67
CA TYR A 197 14.54 18.56 -0.26
C TYR A 197 13.28 18.99 0.46
N TYR A 198 12.18 18.33 0.13
CA TYR A 198 10.90 18.49 0.78
C TYR A 198 10.46 17.16 1.37
N LEU A 199 9.67 17.25 2.43
CA LEU A 199 9.19 16.07 3.13
C LEU A 199 7.75 16.31 3.58
N LEU A 200 6.88 15.35 3.32
CA LEU A 200 5.54 15.29 3.86
C LEU A 200 5.49 14.30 5.02
N VAL A 201 4.70 14.59 6.03
CA VAL A 201 4.40 13.67 7.14
C VAL A 201 2.90 13.61 7.33
N GLY A 202 2.37 12.40 7.47
CA GLY A 202 0.99 12.16 7.82
C GLY A 202 0.71 12.56 9.27
N SER A 203 -0.45 13.16 9.53
CA SER A 203 -0.81 13.64 10.85
C SER A 203 -2.33 13.84 10.99
N ARG A 204 -2.73 14.38 12.11
CA ARG A 204 -4.08 14.83 12.40
C ARG A 204 -4.08 16.05 13.32
N THR A 205 -5.24 16.69 13.45
CA THR A 205 -5.44 17.66 14.52
C THR A 205 -5.40 16.97 15.90
N PRO A 206 -5.05 17.66 16.97
CA PRO A 206 -5.16 17.08 18.33
C PRO A 206 -6.57 16.59 18.64
N THR A 207 -6.67 15.50 19.41
CA THR A 207 -7.96 14.83 19.74
C THR A 207 -8.80 15.60 20.76
N VAL A 208 -8.24 16.57 21.44
CA VAL A 208 -8.91 17.29 22.52
C VAL A 208 -9.45 18.60 21.99
N ASP A 209 -10.56 18.51 21.27
CA ASP A 209 -11.44 19.65 21.15
C ASP A 209 -12.47 19.56 22.29
N PRO A 210 -12.56 20.59 23.17
CA PRO A 210 -13.59 20.67 24.20
C PRO A 210 -15.03 20.66 23.62
N ALA A 211 -15.20 20.94 22.33
CA ALA A 211 -16.46 20.89 21.61
C ALA A 211 -16.84 19.49 21.12
N GLY A 212 -15.96 18.48 21.29
CA GLY A 212 -16.21 17.09 20.86
C GLY A 212 -16.15 16.89 19.33
N THR A 213 -15.48 17.78 18.59
CA THR A 213 -15.20 17.60 17.16
C THR A 213 -14.24 16.44 16.96
N GLU A 214 -14.54 15.56 16.00
CA GLU A 214 -13.62 14.48 15.61
C GLU A 214 -12.31 15.09 15.07
N ALA A 215 -11.19 14.45 15.36
CA ALA A 215 -9.90 14.83 14.78
C ALA A 215 -9.98 14.81 13.25
N GLN A 216 -9.22 15.69 12.60
CA GLN A 216 -9.15 15.82 11.16
C GLN A 216 -7.76 15.37 10.68
N GLY A 217 -7.71 14.43 9.74
CA GLY A 217 -6.48 14.03 9.08
C GLY A 217 -5.85 15.20 8.32
N GLN A 218 -4.52 15.25 8.28
CA GLN A 218 -3.79 16.32 7.59
C GLN A 218 -2.40 15.89 7.18
N ILE A 219 -1.78 16.65 6.28
CA ILE A 219 -0.41 16.45 5.81
C ILE A 219 0.44 17.67 6.15
N VAL A 220 1.57 17.42 6.80
CA VAL A 220 2.52 18.45 7.26
C VAL A 220 3.75 18.45 6.36
N MET A 221 4.23 19.62 5.95
CA MET A 221 5.36 19.81 5.05
C MET A 221 6.58 20.41 5.73
N PHE A 222 7.74 19.88 5.40
CA PHE A 222 9.06 20.37 5.80
C PHE A 222 9.94 20.64 4.59
N GLU A 223 10.96 21.48 4.75
CA GLU A 223 12.04 21.71 3.77
C GLU A 223 13.43 21.53 4.40
N SER A 224 14.40 21.05 3.60
CA SER A 224 15.80 20.88 4.00
C SER A 224 16.75 21.11 2.84
N ASN A 225 18.01 21.44 3.13
CA ASN A 225 19.09 21.47 2.13
C ASN A 225 19.99 20.22 2.19
N ASN A 226 19.84 19.36 3.21
CA ASN A 226 20.81 18.28 3.46
C ASN A 226 20.21 16.96 3.98
N LEU A 227 18.87 16.82 4.05
CA LEU A 227 18.14 15.66 4.56
C LEU A 227 18.26 15.42 6.09
N ILE A 228 18.97 16.28 6.81
CA ILE A 228 19.21 16.17 8.27
C ILE A 228 18.56 17.33 9.01
N ASN A 229 18.79 18.56 8.56
CA ASN A 229 18.27 19.77 9.19
C ASN A 229 16.97 20.19 8.51
N TRP A 230 15.84 19.91 9.14
CA TRP A 230 14.52 20.16 8.60
C TRP A 230 13.86 21.38 9.22
N LYS A 231 13.17 22.14 8.41
CA LYS A 231 12.38 23.29 8.82
C LYS A 231 10.92 23.06 8.50
N TYR A 232 10.06 23.15 9.51
CA TYR A 232 8.61 23.17 9.31
C TYR A 232 8.21 24.28 8.34
N LYS A 233 7.32 23.95 7.41
CA LYS A 233 6.85 24.89 6.41
C LYS A 233 5.38 25.22 6.57
N ASN A 234 4.50 24.22 6.48
CA ASN A 234 3.06 24.42 6.59
C ASN A 234 2.30 23.07 6.72
N ILE A 235 1.01 23.14 7.04
CA ILE A 235 0.03 22.09 6.78
C ILE A 235 -0.48 22.32 5.37
N ILE A 236 -0.22 21.38 4.44
CA ILE A 236 -0.51 21.58 3.01
C ILE A 236 -1.95 21.22 2.64
N ALA A 237 -2.55 20.26 3.39
CA ALA A 237 -3.93 19.82 3.21
C ALA A 237 -4.48 19.27 4.53
N ARG A 238 -5.79 19.42 4.74
CA ARG A 238 -6.50 18.95 5.93
C ARG A 238 -7.87 18.41 5.53
N ALA A 239 -8.35 17.39 6.23
CA ALA A 239 -9.63 16.76 6.00
C ALA A 239 -10.80 17.77 6.14
N GLU A 240 -11.71 17.69 5.19
CA GLU A 240 -12.98 18.39 5.19
C GLU A 240 -14.13 17.37 5.16
N GLY A 241 -15.08 17.48 6.08
CA GLY A 241 -16.21 16.55 6.15
C GLY A 241 -15.79 15.09 6.35
N ASN A 242 -16.23 14.17 5.46
CA ASN A 242 -15.99 12.74 5.55
C ASN A 242 -14.65 12.31 4.92
N GLN A 243 -13.55 12.97 5.26
CA GLN A 243 -12.22 12.64 4.72
C GLN A 243 -11.28 11.96 5.73
N GLY A 244 -11.84 11.51 6.87
CA GLY A 244 -11.11 10.73 7.86
C GLY A 244 -10.38 11.55 8.92
N PHE A 245 -10.03 10.87 10.02
CA PHE A 245 -9.47 11.52 11.20
C PHE A 245 -7.94 11.49 11.25
N MET A 246 -7.28 10.63 10.48
CA MET A 246 -5.82 10.51 10.36
C MET A 246 -5.48 10.21 8.90
N TRP A 247 -4.48 10.88 8.35
CA TRP A 247 -3.97 10.63 7.02
C TRP A 247 -2.59 10.01 7.08
N GLU A 248 -2.48 8.74 6.65
CA GLU A 248 -1.25 7.96 6.65
C GLU A 248 -0.60 7.93 5.26
N CYS A 249 0.67 7.54 5.21
CA CYS A 249 1.43 7.22 4.00
C CYS A 249 1.30 8.26 2.87
N PRO A 250 1.56 9.56 3.15
CA PRO A 250 1.49 10.57 2.11
C PRO A 250 2.55 10.31 1.03
N ASN A 251 2.16 10.54 -0.23
CA ASN A 251 3.05 10.59 -1.38
C ASN A 251 2.78 11.84 -2.19
N PHE A 252 3.80 12.32 -2.87
CA PHE A 252 3.70 13.47 -3.75
C PHE A 252 4.50 13.22 -5.02
N ALA A 253 3.90 13.52 -6.17
CA ALA A 253 4.56 13.45 -7.47
C ALA A 253 3.93 14.47 -8.43
N THR A 254 4.71 14.98 -9.38
CA THR A 254 4.18 15.72 -10.54
C THR A 254 4.06 14.73 -11.69
N ILE A 255 2.82 14.45 -12.12
CA ILE A 255 2.48 13.46 -13.15
C ILE A 255 1.80 14.20 -14.30
N ASP A 256 2.32 14.07 -15.51
CA ASP A 256 1.81 14.74 -16.72
C ASP A 256 1.58 16.27 -16.51
N GLY A 257 2.47 16.89 -15.73
CA GLY A 257 2.41 18.33 -15.41
C GLY A 257 1.41 18.72 -14.32
N THR A 258 0.76 17.76 -13.66
CA THR A 258 -0.16 17.97 -12.55
C THR A 258 0.44 17.45 -11.25
N ASP A 259 0.35 18.22 -10.18
CA ASP A 259 0.76 17.79 -8.86
C ASP A 259 -0.30 16.88 -8.25
N VAL A 260 0.14 15.72 -7.77
CA VAL A 260 -0.71 14.66 -7.21
C VAL A 260 -0.29 14.38 -5.77
N LEU A 261 -1.23 14.53 -4.84
CA LEU A 261 -1.09 14.11 -3.46
C LEU A 261 -1.85 12.79 -3.28
N ILE A 262 -1.15 11.73 -2.87
CA ILE A 262 -1.70 10.41 -2.58
C ILE A 262 -1.53 10.14 -1.09
N PHE A 263 -2.55 9.57 -0.42
CA PHE A 263 -2.48 9.23 0.99
C PHE A 263 -3.56 8.21 1.38
N SER A 264 -3.47 7.69 2.61
CA SER A 264 -4.36 6.64 3.12
C SER A 264 -5.13 7.13 4.35
N PRO A 265 -6.35 7.68 4.18
CA PRO A 265 -7.15 8.20 5.28
C PRO A 265 -7.80 7.08 6.09
N GLN A 266 -7.70 7.20 7.43
CA GLN A 266 -8.41 6.37 8.38
C GLN A 266 -9.77 6.99 8.75
N GLY A 267 -10.80 6.14 8.88
CA GLY A 267 -12.10 6.52 9.43
C GLY A 267 -13.05 7.22 8.46
N VAL A 268 -12.79 7.15 7.15
CA VAL A 268 -13.76 7.59 6.12
C VAL A 268 -14.99 6.69 6.18
N LYS A 269 -16.16 7.27 6.32
CA LYS A 269 -17.43 6.53 6.42
C LYS A 269 -17.95 6.15 5.02
N PRO A 270 -18.62 4.98 4.87
CA PRO A 270 -19.22 4.59 3.60
C PRO A 270 -20.21 5.65 3.06
N GLU A 271 -20.13 5.91 1.74
CA GLU A 271 -21.03 6.77 1.00
C GLU A 271 -21.59 6.03 -0.21
N GLY A 272 -22.83 5.52 -0.10
CA GLY A 272 -23.42 4.67 -1.13
C GLY A 272 -22.60 3.39 -1.32
N ASN A 273 -21.97 3.25 -2.48
CA ASN A 273 -21.10 2.14 -2.82
C ASN A 273 -19.60 2.48 -2.78
N LYS A 274 -19.24 3.69 -2.32
CA LYS A 274 -17.85 4.12 -2.12
C LYS A 274 -17.43 3.96 -0.66
N PHE A 275 -16.11 3.89 -0.42
CA PHE A 275 -15.48 3.87 0.91
C PHE A 275 -15.95 2.69 1.79
N LEU A 276 -16.09 1.50 1.20
CA LEU A 276 -16.60 0.31 1.89
C LEU A 276 -15.51 -0.47 2.66
N ASN A 277 -14.25 -0.10 2.53
CA ASN A 277 -13.14 -0.72 3.23
C ASN A 277 -12.98 -0.13 4.65
N TRP A 278 -12.23 -0.80 5.51
CA TRP A 278 -11.93 -0.31 6.86
C TRP A 278 -11.20 1.03 6.82
N HIS A 279 -10.22 1.14 5.93
CA HIS A 279 -9.52 2.37 5.57
C HIS A 279 -9.46 2.50 4.05
N GLN A 280 -9.06 3.67 3.57
CA GLN A 280 -9.07 3.97 2.15
C GLN A 280 -7.67 4.37 1.67
N SER A 281 -7.44 4.33 0.36
CA SER A 281 -6.32 5.01 -0.30
C SER A 281 -6.88 5.90 -1.38
N VAL A 282 -6.45 7.14 -1.37
CA VAL A 282 -7.07 8.22 -2.16
C VAL A 282 -6.02 9.13 -2.78
N TYR A 283 -6.45 9.95 -3.72
CA TYR A 283 -5.63 11.01 -4.30
C TYR A 283 -6.39 12.33 -4.41
N MET A 284 -5.64 13.42 -4.48
CA MET A 284 -6.09 14.76 -4.86
C MET A 284 -5.19 15.30 -5.95
N LEU A 285 -5.76 15.85 -7.01
CA LEU A 285 -5.04 16.59 -8.05
C LEU A 285 -4.97 18.06 -7.68
N GLY A 286 -3.85 18.72 -7.95
CA GLY A 286 -3.70 20.12 -7.56
C GLY A 286 -2.43 20.79 -8.06
N ASN A 287 -2.03 21.84 -7.32
CA ASN A 287 -0.81 22.59 -7.58
C ASN A 287 -0.13 22.97 -6.26
N MET A 288 1.17 22.66 -6.16
CA MET A 288 1.99 22.96 -5.01
C MET A 288 2.67 24.33 -5.15
N ASN A 289 2.45 25.20 -4.21
CA ASN A 289 3.25 26.41 -4.07
C ASN A 289 4.40 26.16 -3.08
N TYR A 290 5.58 25.88 -3.59
CA TYR A 290 6.77 25.61 -2.79
C TYR A 290 7.24 26.81 -1.94
N ASN A 291 6.91 28.05 -2.30
CA ASN A 291 7.30 29.22 -1.52
C ASN A 291 6.49 29.33 -0.22
N THR A 292 5.19 29.11 -0.29
CA THR A 292 4.28 29.18 0.87
C THR A 292 4.09 27.83 1.56
N GLY A 293 4.37 26.70 0.88
CA GLY A 293 4.03 25.37 1.33
C GLY A 293 2.51 25.16 1.35
N THR A 294 1.80 25.60 0.30
CA THR A 294 0.36 25.41 0.17
C THR A 294 0.05 24.56 -1.06
N PHE A 295 -0.89 23.65 -0.91
CA PHE A 295 -1.39 22.80 -1.98
C PHE A 295 -2.84 23.17 -2.29
N THR A 296 -3.07 23.74 -3.46
CA THR A 296 -4.44 24.00 -3.95
C THR A 296 -4.90 22.76 -4.70
N HIS A 297 -5.94 22.09 -4.21
CA HIS A 297 -6.33 20.77 -4.71
C HIS A 297 -7.81 20.70 -5.11
N GLY A 298 -8.12 19.65 -5.87
CA GLY A 298 -9.47 19.28 -6.30
C GLY A 298 -10.13 18.27 -5.36
N ASN A 299 -10.91 17.37 -5.97
CA ASN A 299 -11.69 16.36 -5.27
C ASN A 299 -10.82 15.28 -4.61
N PHE A 300 -11.42 14.65 -3.65
CA PHE A 300 -10.95 13.47 -2.94
C PHE A 300 -11.47 12.21 -3.66
N GLU A 301 -10.59 11.43 -4.29
CA GLU A 301 -10.97 10.29 -5.12
C GLU A 301 -10.25 9.01 -4.72
N LEU A 302 -10.91 7.84 -4.90
CA LEU A 302 -10.31 6.53 -4.63
C LEU A 302 -9.26 6.16 -5.67
N LEU A 303 -8.18 5.49 -5.21
CA LEU A 303 -7.16 4.89 -6.06
C LEU A 303 -7.55 3.49 -6.55
N ASP A 304 -8.27 2.73 -5.73
CA ASP A 304 -8.67 1.35 -6.00
C ASP A 304 -10.07 1.10 -5.41
N TYR A 305 -10.93 0.48 -6.18
CA TYR A 305 -12.33 0.21 -5.80
C TYR A 305 -12.53 -1.23 -5.29
N GLY A 306 -11.44 -2.00 -5.14
CA GLY A 306 -11.47 -3.38 -4.65
C GLY A 306 -11.56 -3.50 -3.14
N PHE A 307 -11.31 -4.71 -2.66
CA PHE A 307 -11.34 -5.03 -1.24
C PHE A 307 -10.04 -4.72 -0.51
N ASP A 308 -8.91 -4.88 -1.22
CA ASP A 308 -7.60 -5.02 -0.61
C ASP A 308 -6.60 -4.12 -1.35
N PHE A 309 -6.50 -2.87 -0.90
CA PHE A 309 -5.51 -1.90 -1.38
C PHE A 309 -5.30 -0.82 -0.32
N TYR A 310 -4.07 -0.67 0.19
CA TYR A 310 -3.75 0.32 1.20
C TYR A 310 -2.31 0.82 1.10
N ALA A 311 -2.02 1.98 1.71
CA ALA A 311 -0.69 2.54 1.95
C ALA A 311 0.25 2.54 0.73
N PRO A 312 -0.18 2.91 -0.49
CA PRO A 312 0.69 2.86 -1.66
C PRO A 312 1.91 3.76 -1.52
N GLN A 313 3.02 3.39 -2.20
CA GLN A 313 4.14 4.28 -2.44
C GLN A 313 4.39 4.48 -3.93
N VAL A 314 4.87 5.68 -4.26
CA VAL A 314 5.27 6.03 -5.62
C VAL A 314 6.77 6.30 -5.71
N THR A 315 7.35 5.96 -6.87
CA THR A 315 8.71 6.34 -7.25
C THR A 315 8.75 6.85 -8.68
N GLN A 316 9.74 7.64 -9.00
CA GLN A 316 10.10 7.92 -10.39
C GLN A 316 10.99 6.78 -10.90
N ALA A 317 10.56 6.14 -11.98
CA ALA A 317 11.34 5.10 -12.64
C ALA A 317 12.58 5.68 -13.35
N LEU A 318 13.51 4.80 -13.72
CA LEU A 318 14.76 5.19 -14.41
C LEU A 318 14.52 5.87 -15.77
N ASP A 319 13.38 5.62 -16.39
CA ASP A 319 12.91 6.22 -17.65
C ASP A 319 12.01 7.45 -17.47
N GLY A 320 11.74 7.85 -16.22
CA GLY A 320 10.95 9.03 -15.87
C GLY A 320 9.47 8.79 -15.63
N ARG A 321 8.95 7.55 -15.84
CA ARG A 321 7.58 7.18 -15.47
C ARG A 321 7.37 7.27 -13.95
N THR A 322 6.16 7.53 -13.50
CA THR A 322 5.80 7.42 -12.08
C THR A 322 5.15 6.06 -11.82
N ILE A 323 5.78 5.25 -10.98
CA ILE A 323 5.34 3.89 -10.66
C ILE A 323 4.82 3.84 -9.22
N MET A 324 3.68 3.18 -9.03
CA MET A 324 3.03 2.95 -7.73
C MET A 324 2.96 1.46 -7.41
N ILE A 325 3.21 1.10 -6.15
CA ILE A 325 2.93 -0.22 -5.58
C ILE A 325 2.19 0.00 -4.27
N GLY A 326 1.11 -0.76 -4.03
CA GLY A 326 0.31 -0.70 -2.80
C GLY A 326 0.38 -1.99 -2.00
N TRP A 327 0.00 -1.95 -0.74
CA TRP A 327 -0.26 -3.15 0.05
C TRP A 327 -1.57 -3.78 -0.43
N LEU A 328 -1.49 -5.01 -0.93
CA LEU A 328 -2.64 -5.77 -1.46
C LEU A 328 -3.31 -6.53 -0.32
N ASP A 329 -3.73 -5.82 0.66
CA ASP A 329 -4.45 -6.31 1.84
C ASP A 329 -5.19 -5.16 2.55
N MET A 330 -5.80 -5.44 3.70
CA MET A 330 -6.55 -4.47 4.51
C MET A 330 -6.51 -4.85 5.99
N TRP A 331 -6.34 -3.87 6.88
CA TRP A 331 -6.21 -4.06 8.32
C TRP A 331 -7.34 -4.88 8.98
N ALA A 332 -8.56 -4.80 8.48
CA ALA A 332 -9.69 -5.60 8.98
C ALA A 332 -9.63 -7.08 8.56
N GLY A 333 -8.61 -7.48 7.77
CA GLY A 333 -8.46 -8.82 7.22
C GLY A 333 -8.12 -9.88 8.27
N LYS A 334 -8.53 -11.11 8.01
CA LYS A 334 -7.81 -12.32 8.44
C LYS A 334 -7.07 -12.83 7.23
N PHE A 335 -5.89 -13.33 7.48
CA PHE A 335 -4.99 -13.80 6.44
C PHE A 335 -4.88 -15.31 6.56
N PRO A 336 -5.64 -16.10 5.76
CA PRO A 336 -5.61 -17.57 5.84
C PRO A 336 -4.23 -18.18 5.69
N GLU A 337 -3.30 -17.46 5.05
CA GLU A 337 -1.90 -17.82 4.89
C GLU A 337 -1.05 -17.64 6.16
N ASP A 338 -1.57 -17.01 7.22
CA ASP A 338 -0.87 -16.84 8.49
C ASP A 338 -0.44 -18.18 9.09
N THR A 339 -1.27 -19.21 8.90
CA THR A 339 -0.99 -20.59 9.33
C THR A 339 0.10 -21.28 8.49
N ASP A 340 0.46 -20.68 7.36
CA ASP A 340 1.47 -21.20 6.43
C ASP A 340 2.86 -20.57 6.68
N GLY A 341 2.97 -19.63 7.63
CA GLY A 341 4.22 -19.03 8.07
C GLY A 341 4.60 -17.72 7.35
N TRP A 342 3.65 -17.10 6.64
CA TRP A 342 3.78 -15.80 6.01
C TRP A 342 2.42 -15.10 5.97
N ALA A 343 2.38 -13.79 5.79
CA ALA A 343 1.13 -13.04 5.62
C ALA A 343 1.36 -11.79 4.80
N CYS A 344 0.40 -11.51 3.93
CA CYS A 344 0.26 -10.33 3.09
C CYS A 344 1.18 -10.29 1.87
N GLN A 345 0.84 -9.43 0.92
CA GLN A 345 1.59 -9.19 -0.31
C GLN A 345 1.35 -7.79 -0.86
N MET A 346 2.14 -7.39 -1.86
CA MET A 346 1.99 -6.11 -2.56
C MET A 346 1.18 -6.29 -3.85
N THR A 347 0.69 -5.19 -4.45
CA THR A 347 0.08 -5.18 -5.79
C THR A 347 1.12 -5.38 -6.88
N VAL A 348 0.68 -5.64 -8.11
CA VAL A 348 1.56 -5.44 -9.27
C VAL A 348 1.96 -3.96 -9.34
N PRO A 349 3.16 -3.64 -9.87
CA PRO A 349 3.55 -2.27 -10.14
C PRO A 349 2.62 -1.63 -11.18
N ARG A 350 2.20 -0.39 -10.91
CA ARG A 350 1.26 0.38 -11.74
C ARG A 350 1.90 1.69 -12.19
N GLU A 351 1.83 1.98 -13.46
CA GLU A 351 2.20 3.28 -14.01
C GLU A 351 1.03 4.26 -13.85
N LEU A 352 1.34 5.49 -13.45
CA LEU A 352 0.37 6.54 -13.18
C LEU A 352 0.36 7.60 -14.28
N HIS A 353 -0.84 8.01 -14.70
CA HIS A 353 -1.07 9.09 -15.64
C HIS A 353 -2.18 10.03 -15.15
N VAL A 354 -2.14 11.28 -15.56
CA VAL A 354 -3.25 12.23 -15.37
C VAL A 354 -3.92 12.51 -16.71
N VAL A 355 -5.13 11.97 -16.89
CA VAL A 355 -5.90 12.10 -18.12
C VAL A 355 -7.28 12.69 -17.78
N ASN A 356 -7.68 13.75 -18.48
CA ASN A 356 -9.00 14.40 -18.28
C ASN A 356 -9.30 14.74 -16.81
N ASN A 357 -8.29 15.22 -16.07
CA ASN A 357 -8.39 15.57 -14.64
C ASN A 357 -8.77 14.37 -13.74
N LYS A 358 -8.33 13.17 -14.10
CA LYS A 358 -8.41 11.94 -13.30
C LYS A 358 -7.03 11.28 -13.27
N LEU A 359 -6.69 10.69 -12.13
CA LEU A 359 -5.51 9.84 -12.02
C LEU A 359 -5.88 8.46 -12.56
N ILE A 360 -5.16 8.03 -13.58
CA ILE A 360 -5.28 6.71 -14.23
C ILE A 360 -4.12 5.85 -13.76
N SER A 361 -4.38 4.57 -13.50
CA SER A 361 -3.34 3.64 -13.09
C SER A 361 -3.42 2.37 -13.95
N VAL A 362 -2.35 2.09 -14.69
CA VAL A 362 -2.26 0.93 -15.58
C VAL A 362 -1.13 -0.01 -15.12
N PRO A 363 -1.22 -1.32 -15.38
CA PRO A 363 -0.11 -2.22 -15.07
C PRO A 363 1.06 -1.89 -15.97
N ILE A 364 2.29 -1.93 -15.44
CA ILE A 364 3.50 -1.66 -16.20
C ILE A 364 3.68 -2.69 -17.34
N GLU A 365 4.28 -2.26 -18.45
CA GLU A 365 4.48 -3.11 -19.62
C GLU A 365 5.47 -4.26 -19.37
N GLU A 366 6.42 -4.08 -18.45
CA GLU A 366 7.44 -5.09 -18.10
C GLU A 366 6.82 -6.39 -17.58
N LEU A 367 5.59 -6.36 -17.05
CA LEU A 367 4.84 -7.57 -16.66
C LEU A 367 4.60 -8.54 -17.83
N GLU A 368 4.64 -8.04 -19.08
CA GLU A 368 4.51 -8.87 -20.28
C GLU A 368 5.69 -9.84 -20.46
N SER A 369 6.84 -9.53 -19.86
CA SER A 369 8.01 -10.44 -19.85
C SER A 369 7.75 -11.76 -19.13
N LEU A 370 6.73 -11.80 -18.26
CA LEU A 370 6.30 -13.04 -17.58
C LEU A 370 5.44 -13.96 -18.45
N ARG A 371 4.96 -13.52 -19.62
CA ARG A 371 4.09 -14.32 -20.51
C ARG A 371 4.85 -15.51 -21.08
N THR A 372 4.32 -16.73 -20.87
CA THR A 372 4.96 -17.99 -21.32
C THR A 372 4.18 -18.73 -22.41
N SER A 373 2.88 -18.55 -22.44
CA SER A 373 2.00 -19.16 -23.46
C SER A 373 0.76 -18.29 -23.65
N GLU A 374 0.18 -18.35 -24.86
CA GLU A 374 -0.98 -17.57 -25.27
C GLU A 374 -2.09 -18.49 -25.77
N VAL A 375 -3.33 -18.15 -25.41
CA VAL A 375 -4.54 -18.71 -25.98
C VAL A 375 -5.51 -17.58 -26.26
N SER A 376 -5.90 -17.39 -27.52
CA SER A 376 -6.76 -16.29 -27.92
C SER A 376 -8.01 -16.80 -28.69
N TYR A 377 -9.11 -16.08 -28.51
CA TYR A 377 -10.37 -16.26 -29.23
C TYR A 377 -10.91 -14.91 -29.64
N GLN A 378 -11.51 -14.86 -30.82
CA GLN A 378 -12.16 -13.65 -31.35
C GLN A 378 -13.61 -13.92 -31.73
N ASN A 379 -14.45 -12.88 -31.65
CA ASN A 379 -15.85 -12.90 -32.10
C ASN A 379 -16.69 -14.03 -31.49
N CYS A 380 -16.50 -14.30 -30.19
CA CYS A 380 -17.28 -15.32 -29.48
C CYS A 380 -18.67 -14.81 -29.10
N LYS A 381 -19.72 -15.56 -29.49
CA LYS A 381 -21.10 -15.27 -29.08
C LYS A 381 -21.58 -16.35 -28.13
N LEU A 382 -21.81 -15.97 -26.88
CA LEU A 382 -22.20 -16.89 -25.82
C LEU A 382 -23.65 -16.62 -25.40
N THR A 383 -24.50 -17.64 -25.44
CA THR A 383 -25.92 -17.57 -25.00
C THR A 383 -26.18 -18.31 -23.69
N LYS A 384 -25.15 -18.99 -23.17
CA LYS A 384 -25.17 -19.73 -21.89
C LYS A 384 -23.79 -19.69 -21.25
N LYS A 385 -23.71 -20.00 -19.96
CA LYS A 385 -22.42 -20.19 -19.27
C LYS A 385 -21.50 -21.11 -20.04
N SER A 386 -20.32 -20.67 -20.34
CA SER A 386 -19.31 -21.36 -21.13
C SER A 386 -17.90 -21.14 -20.58
N SER A 387 -17.08 -22.16 -20.67
CA SER A 387 -15.62 -22.05 -20.56
C SER A 387 -15.02 -22.19 -21.96
N LEU A 388 -14.00 -21.41 -22.27
CA LEU A 388 -13.27 -21.51 -23.52
C LEU A 388 -12.09 -22.48 -23.33
N LYS A 389 -11.86 -23.33 -24.32
CA LYS A 389 -10.85 -24.40 -24.23
C LYS A 389 -9.47 -23.79 -23.97
N ASN A 390 -8.71 -24.33 -23.02
CA ASN A 390 -7.38 -23.89 -22.62
C ASN A 390 -7.31 -22.47 -22.00
N ILE A 391 -8.43 -21.78 -21.78
CA ILE A 391 -8.49 -20.58 -20.96
C ILE A 391 -8.74 -21.02 -19.51
N SER A 392 -7.67 -21.24 -18.76
CA SER A 392 -7.69 -21.62 -17.34
C SER A 392 -6.31 -21.49 -16.72
N GLY A 393 -6.25 -21.12 -15.44
CA GLY A 393 -5.01 -21.00 -14.68
C GLY A 393 -5.25 -20.45 -13.29
N ASP A 394 -4.24 -20.56 -12.46
CA ASP A 394 -4.16 -19.94 -11.14
C ASP A 394 -3.15 -18.78 -11.12
N VAL A 395 -2.22 -18.79 -12.08
CA VAL A 395 -1.22 -17.73 -12.34
C VAL A 395 -1.33 -17.37 -13.82
N GLY A 396 -1.74 -16.14 -14.12
CA GLY A 396 -1.96 -15.74 -15.51
C GLY A 396 -2.51 -14.33 -15.67
N GLU A 397 -2.56 -13.91 -16.91
CA GLU A 397 -3.16 -12.65 -17.35
C GLU A 397 -4.30 -12.94 -18.31
N LEU A 398 -5.48 -12.36 -18.04
CA LEU A 398 -6.65 -12.46 -18.92
C LEU A 398 -7.01 -11.07 -19.43
N LEU A 399 -6.98 -10.90 -20.74
CA LEU A 399 -7.50 -9.72 -21.43
C LEU A 399 -8.83 -10.08 -22.07
N ALA A 400 -9.83 -9.20 -21.97
CA ALA A 400 -11.12 -9.40 -22.61
C ALA A 400 -11.73 -8.07 -23.02
N THR A 401 -12.16 -7.97 -24.29
CA THR A 401 -12.98 -6.89 -24.84
C THR A 401 -14.38 -7.44 -25.10
N ILE A 402 -15.38 -6.87 -24.42
CA ILE A 402 -16.75 -7.39 -24.38
C ILE A 402 -17.73 -6.26 -24.68
N ASP A 403 -18.74 -6.49 -25.53
CA ASP A 403 -19.82 -5.54 -25.77
C ASP A 403 -20.64 -5.33 -24.49
N THR A 404 -21.02 -4.09 -24.22
CA THR A 404 -21.77 -3.68 -23.04
C THR A 404 -23.28 -3.65 -23.22
N GLU A 405 -23.80 -4.11 -24.38
CA GLU A 405 -25.24 -4.18 -24.67
C GLU A 405 -26.00 -5.02 -23.64
N ASN A 406 -25.40 -6.12 -23.19
CA ASN A 406 -25.99 -7.03 -22.21
C ASN A 406 -25.11 -7.21 -20.98
N SER A 407 -25.75 -7.46 -19.85
CA SER A 407 -25.05 -7.78 -18.59
C SER A 407 -24.37 -9.14 -18.69
N PHE A 408 -23.27 -9.31 -17.97
CA PHE A 408 -22.52 -10.57 -17.92
C PHE A 408 -21.76 -10.75 -16.61
N ASP A 409 -21.33 -12.00 -16.37
CA ASP A 409 -20.34 -12.32 -15.34
C ASP A 409 -19.11 -13.01 -15.96
N ILE A 410 -17.94 -12.72 -15.39
CA ILE A 410 -16.72 -13.51 -15.56
C ILE A 410 -16.45 -14.17 -14.22
N GLU A 411 -16.45 -15.50 -14.18
CA GLU A 411 -16.11 -16.26 -12.97
C GLU A 411 -14.68 -16.75 -13.10
N LEU A 412 -13.84 -16.37 -12.15
CA LEU A 412 -12.42 -16.73 -12.08
C LEU A 412 -12.16 -17.67 -10.91
N ARG A 413 -11.07 -18.45 -10.99
CA ARG A 413 -10.66 -19.41 -9.96
C ARG A 413 -11.78 -20.40 -9.61
N CYS A 414 -12.45 -20.92 -10.66
CA CYS A 414 -13.55 -21.85 -10.51
C CYS A 414 -13.08 -23.29 -10.26
N GLY A 415 -13.66 -23.92 -9.22
CA GLY A 415 -13.44 -25.34 -8.91
C GLY A 415 -14.37 -25.82 -7.82
N GLY A 416 -15.15 -26.90 -8.06
CA GLY A 416 -16.19 -27.33 -7.13
C GLY A 416 -17.21 -26.23 -6.87
N SER A 417 -17.28 -25.73 -5.62
CA SER A 417 -18.13 -24.60 -5.23
C SER A 417 -17.40 -23.26 -5.22
N GLU A 418 -16.08 -23.25 -5.44
CA GLU A 418 -15.25 -22.06 -5.38
C GLU A 418 -15.33 -21.25 -6.67
N LYS A 419 -15.39 -19.94 -6.55
CA LYS A 419 -15.29 -18.96 -7.63
C LYS A 419 -15.21 -17.54 -7.09
N THR A 420 -14.53 -16.65 -7.81
CA THR A 420 -14.64 -15.20 -7.66
C THR A 420 -15.42 -14.66 -8.83
N VAL A 421 -16.42 -13.82 -8.60
CA VAL A 421 -17.34 -13.35 -9.64
C VAL A 421 -17.12 -11.87 -9.92
N PHE A 422 -16.83 -11.55 -11.18
CA PHE A 422 -16.78 -10.19 -11.70
C PHE A 422 -18.00 -9.98 -12.59
N SER A 423 -18.83 -9.00 -12.28
CA SER A 423 -20.13 -8.76 -12.92
C SER A 423 -20.17 -7.38 -13.53
N TYR A 424 -20.67 -7.27 -14.78
CA TYR A 424 -21.07 -6.01 -15.37
C TYR A 424 -22.59 -5.94 -15.50
N ASP A 425 -23.20 -4.84 -15.09
CA ASP A 425 -24.62 -4.57 -15.26
C ASP A 425 -24.83 -3.48 -16.31
N ALA A 426 -25.38 -3.87 -17.46
CA ALA A 426 -25.57 -3.00 -18.62
C ALA A 426 -26.59 -1.88 -18.40
N LYS A 427 -27.49 -1.99 -17.41
CA LYS A 427 -28.51 -0.95 -17.12
C LYS A 427 -27.96 0.19 -16.28
N THR A 428 -26.99 -0.13 -15.42
CA THR A 428 -26.45 0.80 -14.43
C THR A 428 -25.00 1.21 -14.72
N ASN A 429 -24.32 0.50 -15.65
CA ASN A 429 -22.87 0.60 -15.91
C ASN A 429 -22.04 0.34 -14.64
N ILE A 430 -22.51 -0.56 -13.77
CA ILE A 430 -21.79 -0.94 -12.56
C ILE A 430 -20.98 -2.20 -12.83
N PHE A 431 -19.68 -2.11 -12.53
CA PHE A 431 -18.80 -3.27 -12.46
C PHE A 431 -18.59 -3.68 -11.00
N LYS A 432 -18.64 -4.98 -10.71
CA LYS A 432 -18.69 -5.49 -9.34
C LYS A 432 -17.83 -6.73 -9.17
N ILE A 433 -17.14 -6.83 -8.01
CA ILE A 433 -16.50 -8.06 -7.54
C ILE A 433 -17.33 -8.64 -6.40
N ASN A 434 -17.62 -9.96 -6.45
CA ASN A 434 -18.12 -10.74 -5.32
C ASN A 434 -17.14 -11.87 -5.02
N ARG A 435 -16.64 -11.94 -3.77
CA ARG A 435 -15.67 -12.94 -3.31
C ARG A 435 -16.19 -13.90 -2.24
N ASP A 436 -17.51 -13.98 -2.04
CA ASP A 436 -18.13 -14.85 -1.01
C ASP A 436 -17.76 -16.32 -1.15
N LYS A 437 -17.41 -16.76 -2.37
CA LYS A 437 -17.04 -18.15 -2.70
C LYS A 437 -15.59 -18.28 -3.19
N SER A 438 -14.72 -17.38 -2.82
CA SER A 438 -13.34 -17.33 -3.34
C SER A 438 -12.35 -18.22 -2.55
N GLY A 439 -12.84 -19.29 -1.92
CA GLY A 439 -12.03 -20.26 -1.17
C GLY A 439 -12.15 -20.11 0.34
N ALA A 440 -11.01 -20.12 1.06
CA ALA A 440 -11.01 -19.94 2.51
C ALA A 440 -11.63 -18.59 2.90
N SER A 441 -12.41 -18.60 3.99
CA SER A 441 -13.20 -17.43 4.41
C SER A 441 -12.31 -16.27 4.85
N ILE A 442 -12.61 -15.10 4.31
CA ILE A 442 -12.06 -13.81 4.71
C ILE A 442 -13.19 -13.02 5.39
N PRO A 443 -12.92 -12.24 6.48
CA PRO A 443 -13.97 -11.55 7.24
C PRO A 443 -14.76 -10.52 6.44
N THR A 444 -14.12 -9.88 5.45
CA THR A 444 -14.73 -8.87 4.59
C THR A 444 -15.37 -9.53 3.36
N ALA A 445 -16.40 -10.34 3.59
CA ALA A 445 -17.25 -10.92 2.54
C ALA A 445 -18.12 -9.84 1.87
N GLY A 446 -18.84 -10.22 0.82
CA GLY A 446 -19.74 -9.36 0.11
C GLY A 446 -19.19 -8.91 -1.23
N TYR A 447 -19.41 -7.64 -1.56
CA TYR A 447 -19.04 -7.09 -2.85
C TYR A 447 -18.34 -5.74 -2.73
N ARG A 448 -17.59 -5.39 -3.79
CA ARG A 448 -17.11 -4.04 -4.09
C ARG A 448 -17.55 -3.69 -5.50
N GLU A 449 -17.86 -2.43 -5.73
CA GLU A 449 -18.37 -2.01 -7.04
C GLU A 449 -17.90 -0.61 -7.41
N VAL A 450 -17.84 -0.37 -8.71
CA VAL A 450 -17.55 0.92 -9.31
C VAL A 450 -18.54 1.20 -10.45
N LYS A 451 -18.99 2.44 -10.55
CA LYS A 451 -19.77 2.91 -11.68
C LYS A 451 -18.81 3.41 -12.76
N LEU A 452 -18.94 2.86 -13.96
CA LEU A 452 -18.14 3.20 -15.13
C LEU A 452 -18.85 4.24 -15.99
N GLU A 453 -18.07 4.96 -16.80
CA GLU A 453 -18.64 5.78 -17.86
C GLU A 453 -19.29 4.88 -18.93
N PRO A 454 -20.46 5.27 -19.49
CA PRO A 454 -21.09 4.49 -20.54
C PRO A 454 -20.22 4.35 -21.78
N ASN A 455 -20.05 3.12 -22.27
CA ASN A 455 -19.32 2.83 -23.50
C ASN A 455 -19.93 1.59 -24.18
N ASP A 456 -19.75 1.45 -25.50
CA ASP A 456 -20.26 0.31 -26.29
C ASP A 456 -19.47 -0.99 -26.03
N GLU A 457 -18.30 -0.88 -25.42
CA GLU A 457 -17.46 -2.00 -25.01
C GLU A 457 -16.76 -1.74 -23.70
N ILE A 458 -16.37 -2.80 -23.03
CA ILE A 458 -15.54 -2.78 -21.82
C ILE A 458 -14.25 -3.58 -22.06
N ASN A 459 -13.13 -2.96 -21.75
CA ASN A 459 -11.82 -3.59 -21.78
C ASN A 459 -11.43 -4.01 -20.36
N LEU A 460 -11.12 -5.27 -20.16
CA LEU A 460 -10.78 -5.86 -18.88
C LEU A 460 -9.41 -6.53 -18.98
N ARG A 461 -8.50 -6.18 -18.08
CA ARG A 461 -7.19 -6.81 -17.93
C ARG A 461 -7.04 -7.33 -16.50
N PHE A 462 -7.07 -8.65 -16.34
CA PHE A 462 -6.96 -9.31 -15.06
C PHE A 462 -5.57 -9.89 -14.87
N PHE A 463 -4.99 -9.67 -13.70
CA PHE A 463 -3.82 -10.37 -13.20
C PHE A 463 -4.24 -11.36 -12.13
N LEU A 464 -4.04 -12.65 -12.39
CA LEU A 464 -4.35 -13.75 -11.47
C LEU A 464 -3.06 -14.26 -10.84
N ASP A 465 -3.03 -14.31 -9.52
CA ASP A 465 -2.01 -15.05 -8.80
C ASP A 465 -2.65 -16.02 -7.80
N ARG A 466 -1.86 -16.84 -7.16
CA ARG A 466 -2.34 -17.93 -6.30
C ARG A 466 -3.31 -17.46 -5.23
N SER A 467 -3.13 -16.25 -4.70
CA SER A 467 -3.98 -15.68 -3.65
C SER A 467 -4.48 -14.25 -3.92
N SER A 468 -4.45 -13.80 -5.17
CA SER A 468 -4.96 -12.47 -5.55
C SER A 468 -5.52 -12.42 -6.95
N ILE A 469 -6.37 -11.42 -7.19
CA ILE A 469 -6.84 -11.01 -8.51
C ILE A 469 -6.88 -9.48 -8.53
N GLU A 470 -6.20 -8.87 -9.50
CA GLU A 470 -6.31 -7.44 -9.79
C GLU A 470 -6.95 -7.27 -11.16
N VAL A 471 -7.93 -6.36 -11.31
CA VAL A 471 -8.55 -6.04 -12.61
C VAL A 471 -8.40 -4.56 -12.90
N PHE A 472 -7.87 -4.28 -14.09
CA PHE A 472 -7.79 -2.96 -14.70
C PHE A 472 -8.88 -2.84 -15.74
N ILE A 473 -9.69 -1.80 -15.64
CA ILE A 473 -10.90 -1.61 -16.43
C ILE A 473 -10.69 -0.40 -17.33
N ASN A 474 -10.97 -0.53 -18.65
CA ASN A 474 -10.90 0.55 -19.62
C ASN A 474 -9.58 1.33 -19.54
N ASP A 475 -8.47 0.63 -19.66
CA ASP A 475 -7.12 1.22 -19.60
C ASP A 475 -6.87 2.07 -18.33
N GLY A 476 -7.38 1.59 -17.20
CA GLY A 476 -7.16 2.21 -15.90
C GLY A 476 -8.18 3.27 -15.48
N GLU A 477 -9.33 3.37 -16.16
CA GLU A 477 -10.47 4.18 -15.68
C GLU A 477 -10.85 3.82 -14.25
N ALA A 478 -10.81 2.52 -13.93
CA ALA A 478 -10.94 1.99 -12.59
C ALA A 478 -10.05 0.77 -12.39
N VAL A 479 -9.60 0.57 -11.15
CA VAL A 479 -8.86 -0.64 -10.75
C VAL A 479 -9.53 -1.23 -9.53
N MET A 480 -9.59 -2.57 -9.47
CA MET A 480 -10.15 -3.29 -8.32
C MET A 480 -9.25 -4.46 -7.94
N SER A 481 -8.75 -4.44 -6.72
CA SER A 481 -7.83 -5.44 -6.18
C SER A 481 -8.50 -6.29 -5.11
N THR A 482 -8.24 -7.60 -5.10
CA THR A 482 -8.81 -8.51 -4.13
C THR A 482 -7.92 -9.69 -3.80
N ARG A 483 -7.84 -10.04 -2.50
CA ARG A 483 -7.29 -11.32 -2.03
C ARG A 483 -8.33 -12.42 -2.19
N VAL A 484 -7.87 -13.59 -2.57
CA VAL A 484 -8.67 -14.81 -2.75
C VAL A 484 -7.88 -16.02 -2.26
N TYR A 485 -8.55 -17.05 -1.73
CA TYR A 485 -7.86 -18.21 -1.15
C TYR A 485 -8.45 -19.55 -1.63
N PRO A 486 -8.56 -19.74 -2.95
CA PRO A 486 -9.10 -20.97 -3.52
C PRO A 486 -8.09 -22.12 -3.40
N LYS A 487 -8.55 -23.33 -3.62
CA LYS A 487 -7.66 -24.48 -3.82
C LYS A 487 -6.81 -24.31 -5.06
N SER A 488 -5.62 -24.86 -5.07
CA SER A 488 -4.75 -24.86 -6.27
C SER A 488 -5.38 -25.53 -7.50
N THR A 489 -6.35 -26.42 -7.30
CA THR A 489 -7.12 -27.08 -8.37
C THR A 489 -8.26 -26.23 -8.92
N SER A 490 -8.60 -25.10 -8.29
CA SER A 490 -9.62 -24.16 -8.76
C SER A 490 -9.01 -23.21 -9.78
N THR A 491 -8.90 -23.68 -11.02
CA THR A 491 -8.23 -22.94 -12.13
C THR A 491 -9.21 -22.53 -13.23
N GLY A 492 -10.50 -22.91 -13.11
CA GLY A 492 -11.49 -22.65 -14.15
C GLY A 492 -11.80 -21.17 -14.35
N ILE A 493 -12.06 -20.80 -15.60
CA ILE A 493 -12.55 -19.48 -16.02
C ILE A 493 -13.83 -19.68 -16.82
N ASN A 494 -14.92 -19.00 -16.42
CA ASN A 494 -16.20 -19.09 -17.11
C ASN A 494 -16.71 -17.70 -17.49
N PHE A 495 -17.36 -17.64 -18.65
CA PHE A 495 -18.09 -16.49 -19.16
C PHE A 495 -19.59 -16.76 -19.08
N VAL A 496 -20.35 -15.88 -18.47
CA VAL A 496 -21.75 -16.10 -18.12
C VAL A 496 -22.61 -14.95 -18.63
N PRO A 497 -23.32 -15.11 -19.76
CA PRO A 497 -24.26 -14.11 -20.21
C PRO A 497 -25.43 -13.96 -19.23
N ARG A 498 -25.89 -12.71 -19.04
CA ARG A 498 -27.06 -12.38 -18.23
C ARG A 498 -28.02 -11.48 -19.01
N GLY A 499 -29.20 -12.01 -19.31
CA GLY A 499 -30.28 -11.26 -19.97
C GLY A 499 -30.19 -11.13 -21.50
N GLY A 500 -29.13 -11.71 -22.11
CA GLY A 500 -28.94 -11.66 -23.55
C GLY A 500 -27.71 -12.45 -23.99
N THR A 501 -27.25 -12.22 -25.20
CA THR A 501 -26.00 -12.79 -25.71
C THR A 501 -24.82 -11.99 -25.22
N MET A 502 -23.81 -12.64 -24.67
CA MET A 502 -22.52 -12.05 -24.38
C MET A 502 -21.64 -12.09 -25.63
N ASN A 503 -21.35 -10.96 -26.20
CA ASN A 503 -20.48 -10.83 -27.35
C ASN A 503 -19.08 -10.47 -26.88
N ILE A 504 -18.14 -11.40 -27.00
CA ILE A 504 -16.73 -11.19 -26.69
C ILE A 504 -16.03 -10.90 -28.02
N LYS A 505 -15.56 -9.67 -28.21
CA LYS A 505 -14.81 -9.28 -29.43
C LYS A 505 -13.48 -10.00 -29.48
N GLU A 506 -12.78 -9.98 -28.36
CA GLU A 506 -11.51 -10.65 -28.16
C GLU A 506 -11.36 -11.10 -26.71
N VAL A 507 -10.76 -12.26 -26.51
CA VAL A 507 -10.29 -12.72 -25.21
C VAL A 507 -8.97 -13.46 -25.38
N THR A 508 -7.97 -13.05 -24.61
CA THR A 508 -6.64 -13.66 -24.61
C THR A 508 -6.23 -14.01 -23.19
N PHE A 509 -5.71 -15.22 -23.02
CA PHE A 509 -5.16 -15.67 -21.74
C PHE A 509 -3.68 -16.04 -21.91
N TYR A 510 -2.85 -15.40 -21.10
CA TYR A 510 -1.43 -15.71 -20.96
C TYR A 510 -1.19 -16.45 -19.65
N LYS A 511 -0.44 -17.54 -19.68
CA LYS A 511 0.17 -18.07 -18.46
C LYS A 511 1.39 -17.23 -18.12
N LEU A 512 1.55 -16.91 -16.84
CA LEU A 512 2.69 -16.14 -16.36
C LEU A 512 3.70 -17.03 -15.65
N ALA A 513 4.99 -16.68 -15.79
CA ALA A 513 6.09 -17.27 -15.07
C ALA A 513 6.17 -16.70 -13.63
N GLU A 514 7.04 -17.29 -12.83
CA GLU A 514 7.41 -16.72 -11.54
C GLU A 514 8.37 -15.53 -11.74
N GLY A 515 8.02 -14.38 -11.17
CA GLY A 515 8.83 -13.16 -11.11
C GLY A 515 9.36 -12.87 -9.70
N PHE A 516 8.86 -13.60 -8.69
CA PHE A 516 9.25 -13.43 -7.30
C PHE A 516 9.85 -14.72 -6.71
N PRO A 517 10.92 -14.62 -5.88
CA PRO A 517 11.57 -15.79 -5.29
C PRO A 517 10.65 -16.62 -4.42
N GLN A 518 10.55 -17.91 -4.69
CA GLN A 518 9.71 -18.82 -3.92
C GLN A 518 10.38 -19.21 -2.60
N PRO A 519 9.64 -19.29 -1.47
CA PRO A 519 10.20 -19.62 -0.18
C PRO A 519 10.61 -21.10 -0.11
N LYS A 520 11.68 -21.38 0.64
CA LYS A 520 12.04 -22.76 0.98
C LYS A 520 11.04 -23.27 2.02
N VAL A 521 10.17 -24.20 1.61
CA VAL A 521 9.19 -24.80 2.51
C VAL A 521 9.89 -25.80 3.43
N LYS A 522 9.83 -25.59 4.74
CA LYS A 522 10.31 -26.55 5.73
C LYS A 522 9.26 -27.63 5.94
N ALA A 523 9.64 -28.89 5.71
CA ALA A 523 8.77 -30.01 6.02
C ALA A 523 8.36 -29.97 7.50
N LYS A 524 7.05 -30.07 7.79
CA LYS A 524 6.58 -30.22 9.17
C LYS A 524 7.29 -31.45 9.77
N ALA A 525 7.97 -31.28 10.89
CA ALA A 525 8.44 -32.43 11.68
C ALA A 525 7.20 -33.28 12.02
N LYS A 526 7.25 -34.57 11.66
CA LYS A 526 6.17 -35.53 11.91
C LYS A 526 6.01 -35.80 13.41
#